data_34b853a92b24c97cac692007f190015f
#
_entry.id   34b853a92b24c97cac692007f190015f
#
_cell.length_a   1.000
_cell.length_b   1.000
_cell.length_c   1.000
_cell.angle_alpha   90.00
_cell.angle_beta   90.00
_cell.angle_gamma   90.00
#
_symmetry.space_group_name_H-M   'P 1'
#
loop_
_entity.id
_entity.type
_entity.pdbx_description
1 polymer ?
#
loop_
_entity_poly.entity_id
_entity_poly.type
_entity_poly.pdbx_seq_one_letter_code
_entity_poly.pdbx_strand_id
1 'polypeptide(L)'
;AGWTVHGVTMPIHQKQEETDRGLENIEALELESHSYDLSEQFDSMQDFIIDKDELEAGTYRVQQRQGNIRARLRMITLYNLAHQVGGCVGSTDNFSELAAGFWTLHGDVGDIAPIQSLSKSWEVPKLAKMLDVPQATIEALPTDGLGISNSDADQLGMNYLEFDIALFELLSLPRLDKNT
;
A
#
# COMPACT_ATOMS: atom_id res chain seq x y z
N ALA A 1 5.78 -8.57 -23.99
CA ALA A 1 4.46 -9.16 -24.07
C ALA A 1 3.32 -8.14 -24.09
N GLY A 2 3.29 -7.11 -24.90
CA GLY A 2 2.07 -6.41 -25.34
C GLY A 2 1.08 -5.82 -24.31
N TRP A 3 1.46 -5.68 -23.05
CA TRP A 3 0.62 -5.03 -22.03
C TRP A 3 1.03 -3.56 -21.92
N THR A 4 0.07 -2.65 -21.93
CA THR A 4 0.28 -1.26 -21.53
C THR A 4 0.09 -1.17 -20.02
N VAL A 5 1.08 -0.64 -19.33
CA VAL A 5 1.03 -0.45 -17.89
C VAL A 5 0.83 1.02 -17.58
N HIS A 6 -0.16 1.33 -16.75
CA HIS A 6 -0.48 2.67 -16.31
C HIS A 6 0.00 2.88 -14.88
N GLY A 7 0.85 3.89 -14.65
CA GLY A 7 1.25 4.34 -13.32
C GLY A 7 0.37 5.51 -12.87
N VAL A 8 -0.10 5.45 -11.63
CA VAL A 8 -1.04 6.45 -11.11
C VAL A 8 -0.54 7.01 -9.79
N THR A 9 -0.32 8.32 -9.72
CA THR A 9 -0.10 9.02 -8.46
C THR A 9 -1.41 9.60 -7.95
N MET A 10 -1.69 9.39 -6.67
CA MET A 10 -2.94 9.82 -6.02
C MET A 10 -2.63 10.44 -4.64
N PRO A 11 -2.00 11.63 -4.59
CA PRO A 11 -1.72 12.29 -3.34
C PRO A 11 -3.00 12.66 -2.58
N ILE A 12 -2.97 12.52 -1.24
CA ILE A 12 -4.00 12.96 -0.30
C ILE A 12 -3.28 13.58 0.89
N HIS A 13 -3.02 14.88 0.87
CA HIS A 13 -2.24 15.60 1.86
C HIS A 13 -0.87 14.96 2.15
N GLN A 14 -0.30 14.34 1.13
CA GLN A 14 0.97 13.63 1.21
C GLN A 14 2.16 14.59 1.14
N LYS A 15 3.31 14.16 1.67
CA LYS A 15 4.57 14.88 1.46
C LYS A 15 4.92 14.85 -0.03
N GLN A 16 5.38 15.99 -0.55
CA GLN A 16 5.75 16.13 -1.96
C GLN A 16 6.78 15.08 -2.40
N GLU A 17 7.75 14.77 -1.53
CA GLU A 17 8.79 13.76 -1.77
C GLU A 17 8.23 12.35 -2.10
N GLU A 18 7.09 11.98 -1.52
CA GLU A 18 6.44 10.70 -1.79
C GLU A 18 5.77 10.69 -3.16
N THR A 19 5.16 11.82 -3.54
CA THR A 19 4.57 12.00 -4.86
C THR A 19 5.65 12.03 -5.95
N ASP A 20 6.75 12.76 -5.71
CA ASP A 20 7.88 12.87 -6.64
C ASP A 20 8.52 11.50 -6.88
N ARG A 21 8.70 10.69 -5.83
CA ARG A 21 9.20 9.32 -5.94
C ARG A 21 8.28 8.43 -6.77
N GLY A 22 6.95 8.60 -6.63
CA GLY A 22 5.98 7.91 -7.48
C GLY A 22 6.11 8.29 -8.95
N LEU A 23 6.29 9.57 -9.25
CA LEU A 23 6.51 10.07 -10.61
C LEU A 23 7.84 9.60 -11.19
N GLU A 24 8.91 9.60 -10.41
CA GLU A 24 10.22 9.07 -10.80
C GLU A 24 10.15 7.59 -11.22
N ASN A 25 9.39 6.77 -10.48
CA ASN A 25 9.17 5.38 -10.85
C ASN A 25 8.39 5.24 -12.17
N ILE A 26 7.36 6.05 -12.37
CA ILE A 26 6.56 6.05 -13.59
C ILE A 26 7.44 6.40 -14.80
N GLU A 27 8.29 7.41 -14.66
CA GLU A 27 9.22 7.84 -15.72
C GLU A 27 10.31 6.77 -15.98
N ALA A 28 10.96 6.27 -14.92
CA ALA A 28 12.04 5.28 -15.04
C ALA A 28 11.58 3.97 -15.68
N LEU A 29 10.34 3.60 -15.49
CA LEU A 29 9.72 2.38 -16.03
C LEU A 29 8.95 2.62 -17.34
N GLU A 30 9.00 3.84 -17.87
CA GLU A 30 8.33 4.25 -19.12
C GLU A 30 6.82 3.91 -19.14
N LEU A 31 6.13 4.15 -18.00
CA LEU A 31 4.71 3.86 -17.87
C LEU A 31 3.83 5.00 -18.39
N GLU A 32 2.61 4.66 -18.82
CA GLU A 32 1.57 5.66 -19.06
C GLU A 32 1.22 6.37 -17.74
N SER A 33 1.41 7.69 -17.67
CA SER A 33 1.32 8.47 -16.43
C SER A 33 -0.05 9.09 -16.22
N HIS A 34 -0.59 8.91 -15.00
CA HIS A 34 -1.78 9.59 -14.53
C HIS A 34 -1.53 10.20 -13.15
N SER A 35 -2.16 11.35 -12.86
CA SER A 35 -2.06 12.00 -11.56
C SER A 35 -3.41 12.58 -11.16
N TYR A 36 -3.87 12.23 -9.95
CA TYR A 36 -5.13 12.70 -9.38
C TYR A 36 -4.89 13.13 -7.93
N ASP A 37 -4.93 14.43 -7.65
CA ASP A 37 -4.96 14.90 -6.27
C ASP A 37 -6.37 14.66 -5.70
N LEU A 38 -6.46 13.80 -4.69
CA LEU A 38 -7.71 13.40 -4.06
C LEU A 38 -7.93 14.09 -2.69
N SER A 39 -7.15 15.13 -2.38
CA SER A 39 -7.20 15.80 -1.07
C SER A 39 -8.58 16.41 -0.78
N GLU A 40 -9.18 17.10 -1.76
CA GLU A 40 -10.50 17.70 -1.60
C GLU A 40 -11.61 16.66 -1.40
N GLN A 41 -11.53 15.53 -2.15
CA GLN A 41 -12.47 14.42 -2.02
C GLN A 41 -12.35 13.73 -0.66
N PHE A 42 -11.12 13.60 -0.16
CA PHE A 42 -10.86 13.07 1.16
C PHE A 42 -11.44 13.97 2.25
N ASP A 43 -11.18 15.29 2.20
CA ASP A 43 -11.70 16.24 3.18
C ASP A 43 -13.23 16.22 3.22
N SER A 44 -13.87 16.27 2.05
CA SER A 44 -15.33 16.18 1.96
C SER A 44 -15.90 14.87 2.51
N MET A 45 -15.22 13.74 2.25
CA MET A 45 -15.67 12.43 2.71
C MET A 45 -15.48 12.25 4.22
N GLN A 46 -14.33 12.64 4.78
CA GLN A 46 -14.12 12.54 6.22
C GLN A 46 -15.09 13.42 7.01
N ASP A 47 -15.34 14.66 6.56
CA ASP A 47 -16.27 15.57 7.21
C ASP A 47 -17.73 15.08 7.16
N PHE A 48 -18.05 14.26 6.14
CA PHE A 48 -19.38 13.67 5.99
C PHE A 48 -19.62 12.44 6.88
N ILE A 49 -18.58 11.60 7.11
CA ILE A 49 -18.76 10.29 7.76
C ILE A 49 -18.08 10.14 9.11
N ILE A 50 -17.31 11.12 9.56
CA ILE A 50 -16.69 11.15 10.90
C ILE A 50 -17.20 12.38 11.63
N ASP A 51 -17.71 12.17 12.84
CA ASP A 51 -18.20 13.27 13.65
C ASP A 51 -17.09 14.27 13.98
N LYS A 52 -17.42 15.55 14.00
CA LYS A 52 -16.47 16.63 14.22
C LYS A 52 -15.72 16.51 15.55
N ASP A 53 -16.42 16.15 16.61
CA ASP A 53 -15.81 15.95 17.93
C ASP A 53 -14.81 14.78 17.92
N GLU A 54 -15.06 13.72 17.14
CA GLU A 54 -14.12 12.61 16.92
C GLU A 54 -12.88 13.07 16.16
N LEU A 55 -13.07 13.89 15.10
CA LEU A 55 -11.95 14.45 14.31
C LEU A 55 -11.05 15.34 15.19
N GLU A 56 -11.65 16.20 16.02
CA GLU A 56 -10.92 17.06 16.96
C GLU A 56 -10.18 16.25 18.03
N ALA A 57 -10.74 15.13 18.47
CA ALA A 57 -10.11 14.24 19.44
C ALA A 57 -8.88 13.51 18.87
N GLY A 58 -8.78 13.32 17.56
CA GLY A 58 -7.62 12.78 16.84
C GLY A 58 -7.11 11.43 17.36
N THR A 59 -8.01 10.58 17.87
CA THR A 59 -7.61 9.29 18.44
C THR A 59 -7.02 8.35 17.38
N TYR A 60 -6.21 7.37 17.79
CA TYR A 60 -5.66 6.35 16.91
C TYR A 60 -6.73 5.67 16.05
N ARG A 61 -7.90 5.38 16.63
CA ARG A 61 -9.04 4.80 15.89
C ARG A 61 -9.56 5.73 14.80
N VAL A 62 -9.59 7.03 15.04
CA VAL A 62 -9.99 8.04 14.05
C VAL A 62 -8.95 8.10 12.93
N GLN A 63 -7.67 8.12 13.26
CA GLN A 63 -6.58 8.08 12.27
C GLN A 63 -6.66 6.84 11.38
N GLN A 64 -6.95 5.66 11.94
CA GLN A 64 -7.19 4.44 11.15
C GLN A 64 -8.39 4.58 10.21
N ARG A 65 -9.51 5.17 10.67
CA ARG A 65 -10.69 5.44 9.82
C ARG A 65 -10.33 6.38 8.68
N GLN A 66 -9.59 7.45 8.95
CA GLN A 66 -9.08 8.38 7.93
C GLN A 66 -8.16 7.68 6.94
N GLY A 67 -7.24 6.85 7.40
CA GLY A 67 -6.37 6.03 6.55
C GLY A 67 -7.17 5.12 5.61
N ASN A 68 -8.17 4.43 6.16
CA ASN A 68 -9.07 3.57 5.38
C ASN A 68 -9.89 4.34 4.32
N ILE A 69 -10.27 5.60 4.58
CA ILE A 69 -10.92 6.46 3.59
C ILE A 69 -9.94 6.74 2.45
N ARG A 70 -8.68 7.11 2.75
CA ARG A 70 -7.64 7.38 1.73
C ARG A 70 -7.43 6.16 0.81
N ALA A 71 -7.23 4.99 1.37
CA ALA A 71 -7.04 3.76 0.59
C ALA A 71 -8.23 3.46 -0.32
N ARG A 72 -9.46 3.61 0.19
CA ARG A 72 -10.68 3.37 -0.59
C ARG A 72 -10.94 4.41 -1.67
N LEU A 73 -10.60 5.68 -1.46
CA LEU A 73 -10.67 6.71 -2.51
C LEU A 73 -9.70 6.39 -3.65
N ARG A 74 -8.49 5.95 -3.34
CA ARG A 74 -7.52 5.48 -4.34
C ARG A 74 -8.05 4.28 -5.10
N MET A 75 -8.65 3.30 -4.42
CA MET A 75 -9.26 2.14 -5.04
C MET A 75 -10.37 2.52 -6.04
N ILE A 76 -11.30 3.39 -5.65
CA ILE A 76 -12.37 3.86 -6.54
C ILE A 76 -11.78 4.50 -7.80
N THR A 77 -10.75 5.33 -7.65
CA THR A 77 -10.06 6.01 -8.75
C THR A 77 -9.40 5.03 -9.70
N LEU A 78 -8.66 4.04 -9.15
CA LEU A 78 -7.98 3.01 -9.94
C LEU A 78 -8.95 2.14 -10.74
N TYR A 79 -10.02 1.66 -10.11
CA TYR A 79 -11.02 0.83 -10.81
C TYR A 79 -11.79 1.61 -11.89
N ASN A 80 -12.06 2.90 -11.65
CA ASN A 80 -12.65 3.74 -12.67
C ASN A 80 -11.71 3.94 -13.87
N LEU A 81 -10.42 4.21 -13.61
CA LEU A 81 -9.42 4.33 -14.68
C LEU A 81 -9.23 3.00 -15.42
N ALA A 82 -9.13 1.88 -14.71
CA ALA A 82 -9.01 0.56 -15.30
C ALA A 82 -10.18 0.26 -16.25
N HIS A 83 -11.41 0.58 -15.85
CA HIS A 83 -12.57 0.45 -16.71
C HIS A 83 -12.47 1.35 -17.97
N GLN A 84 -12.01 2.58 -17.80
CA GLN A 84 -11.84 3.54 -18.90
C GLN A 84 -10.85 3.05 -19.96
N VAL A 85 -9.75 2.45 -19.55
CA VAL A 85 -8.69 1.94 -20.47
C VAL A 85 -8.90 0.50 -20.90
N GLY A 86 -9.93 -0.19 -20.40
CA GLY A 86 -10.18 -1.61 -20.67
C GLY A 86 -9.14 -2.53 -20.02
N GLY A 87 -8.64 -2.14 -18.86
CA GLY A 87 -7.60 -2.83 -18.10
C GLY A 87 -8.08 -3.45 -16.80
N CYS A 88 -7.15 -3.83 -15.94
CA CYS A 88 -7.38 -4.34 -14.60
C CYS A 88 -6.43 -3.67 -13.60
N VAL A 89 -6.77 -3.73 -12.31
CA VAL A 89 -5.97 -3.15 -11.23
C VAL A 89 -4.97 -4.16 -10.70
N GLY A 90 -3.68 -3.77 -10.64
CA GLY A 90 -2.62 -4.53 -9.96
C GLY A 90 -2.58 -4.19 -8.47
N SER A 91 -2.70 -5.20 -7.59
CA SER A 91 -2.41 -5.07 -6.17
C SER A 91 -0.90 -5.11 -5.95
N THR A 92 -0.42 -4.34 -5.00
CA THR A 92 0.99 -4.30 -4.57
C THR A 92 1.22 -4.91 -3.20
N ASP A 93 0.19 -5.54 -2.61
CA ASP A 93 0.31 -6.27 -1.35
C ASP A 93 1.25 -7.46 -1.51
N ASN A 94 2.12 -7.65 -0.54
CA ASN A 94 3.06 -8.74 -0.48
C ASN A 94 2.67 -9.78 0.58
N PHE A 95 3.42 -10.88 0.67
CA PHE A 95 3.13 -11.97 1.59
C PHE A 95 3.20 -11.56 3.06
N SER A 96 4.16 -10.71 3.43
CA SER A 96 4.34 -10.25 4.80
C SER A 96 3.15 -9.38 5.26
N GLU A 97 2.70 -8.46 4.42
CA GLU A 97 1.52 -7.62 4.67
C GLU A 97 0.24 -8.47 4.76
N LEU A 98 0.07 -9.44 3.84
CA LEU A 98 -1.06 -10.36 3.88
C LEU A 98 -1.10 -11.18 5.18
N ALA A 99 0.06 -11.72 5.60
CA ALA A 99 0.16 -12.53 6.81
C ALA A 99 -0.04 -11.70 8.09
N ALA A 100 0.40 -10.44 8.10
CA ALA A 100 0.19 -9.51 9.19
C ALA A 100 -1.26 -8.98 9.27
N GLY A 101 -2.05 -9.12 8.20
CA GLY A 101 -3.34 -8.43 8.08
C GLY A 101 -3.18 -6.92 7.91
N PHE A 102 -2.01 -6.48 7.43
CA PHE A 102 -1.63 -5.07 7.30
C PHE A 102 -2.06 -4.52 5.93
N TRP A 103 -3.35 -4.34 5.77
CA TRP A 103 -3.99 -3.82 4.57
C TRP A 103 -5.40 -3.29 4.86
N THR A 104 -5.92 -2.44 3.99
CA THR A 104 -7.27 -1.91 4.10
C THR A 104 -8.24 -2.76 3.27
N LEU A 105 -9.20 -3.40 3.93
CA LEU A 105 -10.25 -4.16 3.26
C LEU A 105 -10.98 -3.29 2.22
N HIS A 106 -11.02 -3.75 0.97
CA HIS A 106 -11.56 -3.02 -0.18
C HIS A 106 -10.84 -1.69 -0.49
N GLY A 107 -9.59 -1.53 -0.06
CA GLY A 107 -8.79 -0.35 -0.33
C GLY A 107 -7.51 -0.66 -1.12
N ASP A 108 -6.77 -1.68 -0.70
CA ASP A 108 -5.47 -2.02 -1.28
C ASP A 108 -5.53 -3.21 -2.24
N VAL A 109 -6.72 -3.76 -2.47
CA VAL A 109 -6.94 -4.94 -3.34
C VAL A 109 -6.91 -4.58 -4.82
N GLY A 110 -6.56 -5.58 -5.65
CA GLY A 110 -6.60 -5.51 -7.11
C GLY A 110 -7.13 -6.78 -7.74
N ASP A 111 -7.27 -6.76 -9.06
CA ASP A 111 -7.70 -7.93 -9.85
C ASP A 111 -6.57 -8.95 -10.02
N ILE A 112 -5.32 -8.48 -10.00
CA ILE A 112 -4.11 -9.30 -10.03
C ILE A 112 -3.18 -8.88 -8.90
N ALA A 113 -2.46 -9.85 -8.32
CA ALA A 113 -1.57 -9.64 -7.19
C ALA A 113 -0.19 -10.27 -7.45
N PRO A 114 0.66 -9.64 -8.30
CA PRO A 114 1.87 -10.27 -8.82
C PRO A 114 2.95 -10.53 -7.78
N ILE A 115 2.97 -9.80 -6.68
CA ILE A 115 3.98 -9.93 -5.61
C ILE A 115 3.42 -10.50 -4.29
N GLN A 116 2.16 -10.94 -4.26
CA GLN A 116 1.51 -11.40 -3.02
C GLN A 116 2.15 -12.66 -2.41
N SER A 117 2.94 -13.40 -3.17
CA SER A 117 3.69 -14.56 -2.66
C SER A 117 5.10 -14.24 -2.20
N LEU A 118 5.55 -12.99 -2.33
CA LEU A 118 6.92 -12.55 -2.03
C LEU A 118 7.00 -11.89 -0.66
N SER A 119 8.05 -12.17 0.09
CA SER A 119 8.34 -11.51 1.36
C SER A 119 8.76 -10.05 1.17
N LYS A 120 8.30 -9.17 2.05
CA LYS A 120 8.58 -7.73 2.05
C LYS A 120 10.05 -7.43 2.27
N SER A 121 10.71 -8.17 3.18
CA SER A 121 12.03 -7.80 3.65
C SER A 121 13.17 -8.14 2.70
N TRP A 122 13.04 -9.19 1.86
CA TRP A 122 14.14 -9.60 0.96
C TRP A 122 13.72 -9.92 -0.47
N GLU A 123 12.59 -10.60 -0.73
CA GLU A 123 12.22 -11.01 -2.09
C GLU A 123 11.76 -9.82 -2.93
N VAL A 124 10.89 -8.96 -2.36
CA VAL A 124 10.43 -7.74 -3.05
C VAL A 124 11.59 -6.80 -3.37
N PRO A 125 12.50 -6.43 -2.43
CA PRO A 125 13.65 -5.58 -2.76
C PRO A 125 14.64 -6.24 -3.73
N LYS A 126 14.80 -7.56 -3.67
CA LYS A 126 15.64 -8.29 -4.62
C LYS A 126 15.05 -8.24 -6.04
N LEU A 127 13.77 -8.46 -6.18
CA LEU A 127 13.06 -8.35 -7.46
C LEU A 127 13.14 -6.92 -8.00
N ALA A 128 12.90 -5.91 -7.15
CA ALA A 128 12.99 -4.50 -7.53
C ALA A 128 14.38 -4.14 -8.10
N LYS A 129 15.47 -4.62 -7.47
CA LYS A 129 16.85 -4.44 -7.96
C LYS A 129 17.08 -5.13 -9.31
N MET A 130 16.48 -6.31 -9.53
CA MET A 130 16.61 -7.04 -10.81
C MET A 130 15.83 -6.37 -11.94
N LEU A 131 14.84 -5.54 -11.62
CA LEU A 131 14.00 -4.80 -12.56
C LEU A 131 14.42 -3.34 -12.72
N ASP A 132 15.59 -2.97 -12.18
CA ASP A 132 16.16 -1.61 -12.25
C ASP A 132 15.23 -0.53 -11.69
N VAL A 133 14.42 -0.86 -10.65
CA VAL A 133 13.62 0.12 -9.92
C VAL A 133 14.53 1.16 -9.27
N PRO A 134 14.20 2.47 -9.29
CA PRO A 134 15.01 3.51 -8.72
C PRO A 134 15.45 3.23 -7.27
N GLN A 135 16.73 3.46 -6.97
CA GLN A 135 17.33 3.15 -5.67
C GLN A 135 16.62 3.87 -4.51
N ALA A 136 16.18 5.12 -4.73
CA ALA A 136 15.41 5.91 -3.77
C ALA A 136 14.10 5.21 -3.33
N THR A 137 13.47 4.45 -4.23
CA THR A 137 12.28 3.65 -3.91
C THR A 137 12.63 2.40 -3.12
N ILE A 138 13.71 1.70 -3.49
CA ILE A 138 14.15 0.48 -2.79
C ILE A 138 14.58 0.79 -1.36
N GLU A 139 15.20 1.94 -1.11
CA GLU A 139 15.69 2.38 0.19
C GLU A 139 14.67 3.18 1.01
N ALA A 140 13.50 3.47 0.44
CA ALA A 140 12.46 4.20 1.15
C ALA A 140 12.01 3.44 2.39
N LEU A 141 11.86 4.18 3.50
CA LEU A 141 11.28 3.60 4.72
C LEU A 141 9.83 3.16 4.44
N PRO A 142 9.48 1.90 4.74
CA PRO A 142 8.11 1.44 4.62
C PRO A 142 7.16 2.24 5.52
N THR A 143 6.16 2.85 4.92
CA THR A 143 5.10 3.60 5.61
C THR A 143 3.76 3.24 5.01
N ASP A 144 2.71 3.31 5.82
CA ASP A 144 1.33 3.13 5.33
C ASP A 144 0.88 4.23 4.35
N GLY A 145 1.63 5.33 4.25
CA GLY A 145 1.25 6.49 3.43
C GLY A 145 -0.08 7.13 3.86
N LEU A 146 -0.57 6.79 5.04
CA LEU A 146 -1.88 7.18 5.57
C LEU A 146 -1.76 8.20 6.71
N GLY A 147 -0.53 8.44 7.21
CA GLY A 147 -0.25 9.39 8.27
C GLY A 147 -0.64 8.91 9.66
N ILE A 148 -0.78 7.59 9.85
CA ILE A 148 -1.13 6.98 11.15
C ILE A 148 0.12 6.87 12.03
N SER A 149 1.26 6.53 11.42
CA SER A 149 2.54 6.37 12.11
C SER A 149 3.70 6.87 11.23
N ASN A 150 4.91 6.92 11.79
CA ASN A 150 6.10 7.27 11.03
C ASN A 150 6.63 6.11 10.18
N SER A 151 6.31 4.87 10.57
CA SER A 151 6.71 3.66 9.84
C SER A 151 5.74 2.50 10.11
N ASP A 152 5.73 1.51 9.22
CA ASP A 152 4.98 0.28 9.43
C ASP A 152 5.47 -0.47 10.68
N ALA A 153 6.76 -0.40 10.98
CA ALA A 153 7.35 -1.02 12.16
C ALA A 153 6.76 -0.49 13.48
N ASP A 154 6.38 0.79 13.53
CA ASP A 154 5.73 1.38 14.72
C ASP A 154 4.36 0.75 14.98
N GLN A 155 3.64 0.37 13.92
CA GLN A 155 2.32 -0.27 14.04
C GLN A 155 2.43 -1.78 14.28
N LEU A 156 3.38 -2.46 13.63
CA LEU A 156 3.60 -3.90 13.76
C LEU A 156 4.34 -4.27 15.05
N GLY A 157 5.05 -3.32 15.67
CA GLY A 157 5.89 -3.54 16.86
C GLY A 157 7.23 -4.23 16.55
N MET A 158 7.54 -4.46 15.27
CA MET A 158 8.81 -5.02 14.78
C MET A 158 9.02 -4.64 13.31
N ASN A 159 10.27 -4.68 12.83
CA ASN A 159 10.54 -4.47 11.41
C ASN A 159 10.17 -5.70 10.56
N TYR A 160 10.06 -5.52 9.24
CA TYR A 160 9.64 -6.60 8.35
C TYR A 160 10.64 -7.78 8.30
N LEU A 161 11.93 -7.56 8.54
CA LEU A 161 12.88 -8.67 8.58
C LEU A 161 12.63 -9.58 9.79
N GLU A 162 12.43 -8.99 10.96
CA GLU A 162 12.08 -9.72 12.18
C GLU A 162 10.74 -10.46 12.03
N PHE A 163 9.75 -9.78 11.45
CA PHE A 163 8.44 -10.35 11.16
C PHE A 163 8.54 -11.55 10.21
N ASP A 164 9.22 -11.40 9.09
CA ASP A 164 9.37 -12.46 8.09
C ASP A 164 10.13 -13.67 8.65
N ILE A 165 11.19 -13.46 9.44
CA ILE A 165 11.90 -14.57 10.11
C ILE A 165 10.93 -15.34 11.02
N ALA A 166 10.20 -14.64 11.88
CA ALA A 166 9.22 -15.26 12.78
C ALA A 166 8.10 -15.98 12.02
N LEU A 167 7.62 -15.38 10.95
CA LEU A 167 6.58 -15.96 10.07
C LEU A 167 7.06 -17.26 9.41
N PHE A 168 8.26 -17.28 8.84
CA PHE A 168 8.82 -18.47 8.20
C PHE A 168 9.13 -19.58 9.21
N GLU A 169 9.60 -19.23 10.40
CA GLU A 169 9.76 -20.20 11.49
C GLU A 169 8.40 -20.82 11.86
N LEU A 170 7.37 -19.99 12.05
CA LEU A 170 6.01 -20.45 12.38
C LEU A 170 5.43 -21.37 11.29
N LEU A 171 5.62 -21.05 10.01
CA LEU A 171 5.15 -21.87 8.89
C LEU A 171 5.93 -23.19 8.75
N SER A 172 7.16 -23.25 9.23
CA SER A 172 8.00 -24.45 9.23
C SER A 172 7.69 -25.41 10.38
N LEU A 173 6.96 -24.95 11.39
CA LEU A 173 6.57 -25.83 12.50
C LEU A 173 5.58 -26.91 12.03
N PRO A 174 5.71 -28.17 12.49
CA PRO A 174 4.70 -29.19 12.25
C PRO A 174 3.34 -28.68 12.74
N ARG A 175 2.32 -28.77 11.90
CA ARG A 175 0.96 -28.45 12.34
C ARG A 175 0.63 -29.37 13.52
N LEU A 176 0.36 -28.79 14.69
CA LEU A 176 -0.15 -29.54 15.82
C LEU A 176 -1.41 -30.29 15.35
N ASP A 177 -1.35 -31.61 15.45
CA ASP A 177 -2.53 -32.42 15.16
C ASP A 177 -3.62 -32.04 16.18
N LYS A 178 -4.77 -31.59 15.68
CA LYS A 178 -5.89 -31.17 16.55
C LYS A 178 -6.50 -32.31 17.37
N ASN A 179 -5.92 -33.51 17.29
CA ASN A 179 -6.38 -34.72 17.95
C ASN A 179 -5.44 -35.22 19.09
N THR A 180 -4.49 -34.39 19.53
CA THR A 180 -3.69 -34.67 20.75
C THR A 180 -4.10 -33.76 21.91
#